data_7840790fe30dced0294d31315fdcb578
#
_entry.id   7840790fe30dced0294d31315fdcb578
#
_cell.length_a   1.000
_cell.length_b   1.000
_cell.length_c   1.000
_cell.angle_alpha   90.00
_cell.angle_beta   90.00
_cell.angle_gamma   90.00
#
_symmetry.space_group_name_H-M   'P 1'
#
loop_
_entity.id
_entity.type
_entity.pdbx_description
1 polymer ?
#
loop_
_entity_poly.entity_id
_entity_poly.type
_entity_poly.pdbx_seq_one_letter_code
_entity_poly.pdbx_strand_id
1 'polypeptide(L)' 'MVRKKKLSPSGAKGEDGEYHNAHINLHEDELAVAGMAIGDEVLVRVREDKIIIQRADQDEVEHDF' A
#
# COMPACT_ATOMS: atom_id res chain seq x y z
N MET A 1 -5.36 -13.15 7.41
CA MET A 1 -6.21 -13.00 6.22
C MET A 1 -5.34 -12.86 4.98
N VAL A 2 -5.66 -13.58 3.95
CA VAL A 2 -4.92 -13.49 2.69
C VAL A 2 -5.93 -13.34 1.56
N ARG A 3 -5.74 -12.32 0.73
CA ARG A 3 -6.60 -12.09 -0.42
C ARG A 3 -5.74 -11.85 -1.64
N LYS A 4 -6.14 -12.42 -2.74
CA LYS A 4 -5.45 -12.25 -4.00
C LYS A 4 -6.09 -11.10 -4.75
N LYS A 5 -5.29 -10.10 -5.10
CA LYS A 5 -5.77 -8.91 -5.77
C LYS A 5 -4.87 -8.59 -6.94
N LYS A 6 -5.36 -7.76 -7.81
CA LYS A 6 -4.65 -7.38 -9.01
C LYS A 6 -4.25 -5.92 -8.90
N LEU A 7 -3.03 -5.61 -9.30
CA LEU A 7 -2.60 -4.23 -9.41
C LEU A 7 -3.24 -3.63 -10.66
N SER A 8 -3.98 -2.57 -10.46
CA SER A 8 -4.73 -1.93 -11.54
C SER A 8 -4.05 -0.63 -11.94
N PRO A 9 -4.09 -0.27 -13.22
CA PRO A 9 -3.49 1.00 -13.65
C PRO A 9 -4.19 2.17 -12.97
N SER A 10 -3.41 3.21 -12.68
CA SER A 10 -3.90 4.37 -11.99
C SER A 10 -3.40 5.62 -12.69
N GLY A 11 -4.26 6.64 -12.77
CA GLY A 11 -3.90 7.88 -13.40
C GLY A 11 -3.99 7.82 -14.91
N ALA A 12 -3.38 8.79 -15.57
CA ALA A 12 -3.39 8.88 -17.01
C ALA A 12 -2.18 8.16 -17.59
N LYS A 13 -2.31 7.72 -18.83
CA LYS A 13 -1.17 7.15 -19.54
C LYS A 13 -0.10 8.20 -19.77
N GLY A 14 1.14 7.77 -19.73
CA GLY A 14 2.25 8.61 -20.07
C GLY A 14 2.35 8.84 -21.57
N GLU A 15 3.35 9.62 -21.96
CA GLU A 15 3.56 9.94 -23.36
C GLU A 15 3.90 8.72 -24.19
N ASP A 16 4.45 7.71 -23.56
CA ASP A 16 4.81 6.48 -24.23
C ASP A 16 3.63 5.52 -24.37
N GLY A 17 2.43 5.92 -23.93
CA GLY A 17 1.25 5.08 -24.00
C GLY A 17 1.16 4.06 -22.88
N GLU A 18 1.99 4.17 -21.87
CA GLU A 18 2.05 3.23 -20.76
C GLU A 18 1.61 3.90 -19.49
N TYR A 19 1.01 3.11 -18.59
CA TYR A 19 0.73 3.58 -17.24
C TYR A 19 1.96 3.40 -16.38
N HIS A 20 2.24 4.40 -15.54
CA HIS A 20 3.40 4.37 -14.65
C HIS A 20 3.01 4.27 -13.19
N ASN A 21 1.72 4.24 -12.90
CA ASN A 21 1.21 4.11 -11.55
C ASN A 21 0.20 2.99 -11.49
N ALA A 22 0.12 2.39 -10.33
CA ALA A 22 -0.84 1.32 -10.09
C ALA A 22 -1.47 1.51 -8.72
N HIS A 23 -2.65 0.95 -8.54
CA HIS A 23 -3.29 0.96 -7.24
C HIS A 23 -3.82 -0.44 -6.93
N ILE A 24 -4.04 -0.66 -5.65
CA ILE A 24 -4.68 -1.87 -5.16
C ILE A 24 -5.79 -1.42 -4.23
N ASN A 25 -6.93 -2.07 -4.32
CA ASN A 25 -8.08 -1.70 -3.52
C ASN A 25 -8.02 -2.40 -2.17
N LEU A 26 -7.97 -1.61 -1.09
CA LEU A 26 -8.01 -2.14 0.26
C LEU A 26 -9.35 -1.78 0.86
N HIS A 27 -10.16 -2.80 1.11
CA HIS A 27 -11.49 -2.61 1.67
C HIS A 27 -11.39 -2.32 3.16
N GLU A 28 -12.40 -1.64 3.69
CA GLU A 28 -12.35 -1.22 5.09
C GLU A 28 -12.30 -2.40 6.05
N ASP A 29 -12.86 -3.55 5.69
CA ASP A 29 -12.75 -4.71 6.56
C ASP A 29 -11.31 -5.22 6.64
N GLU A 30 -10.55 -5.07 5.55
CA GLU A 30 -9.15 -5.43 5.56
C GLU A 30 -8.35 -4.47 6.42
N LEU A 31 -8.69 -3.20 6.33
CA LEU A 31 -8.02 -2.18 7.14
C LEU A 31 -8.30 -2.42 8.62
N ALA A 32 -9.54 -2.79 8.96
CA ALA A 32 -9.90 -3.02 10.34
C ALA A 32 -9.11 -4.18 10.93
N VAL A 33 -8.93 -5.25 10.17
CA VAL A 33 -8.14 -6.38 10.65
C VAL A 33 -6.70 -5.95 10.91
N ALA A 34 -6.18 -5.05 10.10
CA ALA A 34 -4.82 -4.54 10.26
C ALA A 34 -4.72 -3.45 11.31
N GLY A 35 -5.83 -3.04 11.90
CA GLY A 35 -5.82 -1.96 12.88
C GLY A 35 -5.67 -0.59 12.27
N MET A 36 -6.12 -0.43 11.03
CA MET A 36 -6.01 0.82 10.29
C MET A 36 -7.38 1.35 9.93
N ALA A 37 -7.44 2.62 9.56
CA ALA A 37 -8.68 3.26 9.15
C ALA A 37 -8.40 4.14 7.95
N ILE A 38 -9.46 4.42 7.18
CA ILE A 38 -9.37 5.31 6.05
C ILE A 38 -8.89 6.67 6.55
N GLY A 39 -7.89 7.20 5.88
CA GLY A 39 -7.30 8.48 6.26
C GLY A 39 -6.03 8.35 7.07
N ASP A 40 -5.71 7.16 7.56
CA ASP A 40 -4.47 6.96 8.30
C ASP A 40 -3.27 7.12 7.38
N GLU A 41 -2.21 7.65 7.93
CA GLU A 41 -0.94 7.68 7.23
C GLU A 41 -0.23 6.36 7.43
N VAL A 42 0.41 5.92 6.38
CA VAL A 42 1.10 4.64 6.41
C VAL A 42 2.51 4.81 5.85
N LEU A 43 3.37 3.88 6.24
CA LEU A 43 4.69 3.76 5.67
C LEU A 43 4.67 2.59 4.70
N VAL A 44 5.28 2.79 3.56
CA VAL A 44 5.34 1.77 2.52
C VAL A 44 6.80 1.36 2.37
N ARG A 45 7.09 0.11 2.71
CA ARG A 45 8.43 -0.43 2.58
C ARG A 45 8.47 -1.31 1.36
N VAL A 46 9.41 -1.04 0.49
CA VAL A 46 9.54 -1.78 -0.76
C VAL A 46 10.73 -2.72 -0.64
N ARG A 47 10.48 -3.99 -0.86
CA ARG A 47 11.50 -5.02 -0.86
C ARG A 47 11.43 -5.74 -2.18
N GLU A 48 12.42 -6.54 -2.46
CA GLU A 48 12.35 -7.40 -3.62
C GLU A 48 11.17 -8.35 -3.42
N ASP A 49 10.28 -8.40 -4.38
CA ASP A 49 9.11 -9.27 -4.45
C ASP A 49 8.02 -8.99 -3.42
N LYS A 50 8.11 -7.92 -2.62
CA LYS A 50 7.01 -7.61 -1.71
C LYS A 50 7.00 -6.15 -1.31
N ILE A 51 5.83 -5.70 -0.90
CA ILE A 51 5.61 -4.36 -0.37
C ILE A 51 4.92 -4.52 0.97
N ILE A 52 5.43 -3.83 1.98
CA ILE A 52 4.89 -3.89 3.34
C ILE A 52 4.31 -2.53 3.67
N ILE A 53 3.06 -2.53 4.13
CA ILE A 53 2.38 -1.30 4.53
C ILE A 53 2.11 -1.38 6.03
N GLN A 54 2.55 -0.35 6.76
CA GLN A 54 2.42 -0.30 8.20
C GLN A 54 1.88 1.06 8.59
N ARG A 55 1.24 1.14 9.76
CA ARG A 55 0.85 2.44 10.29
C ARG A 55 2.11 3.25 10.61
N ALA A 56 2.09 4.53 10.28
CA ALA A 56 3.26 5.37 10.44
C ALA A 56 3.67 5.50 11.90
N ASP A 57 2.71 5.55 12.82
CA ASP A 57 3.02 5.74 14.22
C ASP A 57 3.74 4.54 14.81
N GLN A 58 3.52 3.34 14.26
CA GLN A 58 4.22 2.16 14.75
C GLN A 58 5.67 2.16 14.35
N ASP A 59 5.98 2.75 13.22
CA ASP A 59 7.34 2.76 12.75
C ASP A 59 8.20 3.75 13.52
N GLU A 60 7.58 4.73 14.15
CA GLU A 60 8.32 5.74 14.88
C GLU A 60 9.10 5.16 16.04
N VAL A 61 8.66 4.04 16.57
CA VAL A 61 9.36 3.44 17.71
C VAL A 61 10.48 2.53 17.28
N GLU A 62 10.66 2.35 16.00
CA GLU A 62 11.71 1.49 15.50
C GLU A 62 12.77 2.32 14.83
N HIS A 63 13.93 2.30 15.39
CA HIS A 63 15.03 3.08 14.85
C HIS A 63 16.18 2.19 14.47
N ASP A 64 15.88 0.99 14.13
CA ASP A 64 16.89 -0.01 13.91
C ASP A 64 17.28 -0.15 12.45
N PHE A 65 16.82 0.70 11.63
CA PHE A 65 17.23 0.60 10.23
C PHE A 65 18.34 1.48 9.85
#